data_91e968e6a44f12781d7aa2a0a1c06c11
#
_entry.id   91e968e6a44f12781d7aa2a0a1c06c11
#
_cell.length_a   1.000
_cell.length_b   1.000
_cell.length_c   1.000
_cell.angle_alpha   90.00
_cell.angle_beta   90.00
_cell.angle_gamma   90.00
#
_symmetry.space_group_name_H-M   'P 1'
#
loop_
_entity.id
_entity.type
_entity.pdbx_description
1 polymer ?
#
loop_
_entity_poly.entity_id
_entity_poly.type
_entity_poly.pdbx_seq_one_letter_code
_entity_poly.pdbx_strand_id
1 'polypeptide(L)'
;MIVTQATIDAVTELIGDCFKMNRHLDRLVSVLGVEFAYNNTADLVHQGIAHCYPVLADNLGERCLERYNIPVYYAATPEGGQDYTSVTEIIKDLEKVNIEFQTKMMGCCKVAFENNDIHVYTELLDLLEDVNKIVEQVILLSDKIDVYKDNVSYDAHISEHFWILGENK
;
A
#
# COMPACT_ATOMS: atom_id res chain seq x y z
N MET A 1 -17.38 26.19 1.62
CA MET A 1 -16.76 24.99 1.03
C MET A 1 -17.07 23.84 1.97
N ILE A 2 -17.53 22.69 1.47
CA ILE A 2 -17.91 21.53 2.31
C ILE A 2 -16.67 20.81 2.86
N VAL A 3 -15.57 20.82 2.11
CA VAL A 3 -14.27 20.27 2.50
C VAL A 3 -13.23 21.38 2.40
N THR A 4 -12.38 21.53 3.39
CA THR A 4 -11.33 22.55 3.39
C THR A 4 -10.25 22.28 2.36
N GLN A 5 -9.58 23.31 1.86
CA GLN A 5 -8.51 23.16 0.87
C GLN A 5 -7.37 22.30 1.43
N ALA A 6 -7.01 22.45 2.70
CA ALA A 6 -5.96 21.66 3.33
C ALA A 6 -6.27 20.14 3.29
N THR A 7 -7.52 19.77 3.53
CA THR A 7 -7.95 18.36 3.44
C THR A 7 -7.97 17.87 1.99
N ILE A 8 -8.43 18.68 1.04
CA ILE A 8 -8.41 18.36 -0.40
C ILE A 8 -6.97 18.10 -0.85
N ASP A 9 -6.04 18.97 -0.48
CA ASP A 9 -4.63 18.83 -0.84
C ASP A 9 -4.01 17.55 -0.25
N ALA A 10 -4.29 17.27 1.04
CA ALA A 10 -3.79 16.07 1.71
C ALA A 10 -4.34 14.77 1.08
N VAL A 11 -5.63 14.71 0.74
CA VAL A 11 -6.23 13.55 0.07
C VAL A 11 -5.67 13.39 -1.35
N THR A 12 -5.50 14.50 -2.08
CA THR A 12 -4.93 14.49 -3.43
C THR A 12 -3.49 13.97 -3.43
N GLU A 13 -2.67 14.40 -2.47
CA GLU A 13 -1.30 13.89 -2.28
C GLU A 13 -1.30 12.40 -1.97
N LEU A 14 -2.18 11.94 -1.07
CA LEU A 14 -2.30 10.53 -0.72
C LEU A 14 -2.72 9.65 -1.90
N ILE A 15 -3.62 10.13 -2.77
CA ILE A 15 -3.98 9.45 -4.02
C ILE A 15 -2.74 9.28 -4.91
N GLY A 16 -1.93 10.33 -5.06
CA GLY A 16 -0.65 10.25 -5.78
C GLY A 16 0.30 9.23 -5.17
N ASP A 17 0.38 9.17 -3.84
CA ASP A 17 1.18 8.18 -3.12
C ASP A 17 0.68 6.74 -3.35
N CYS A 18 -0.62 6.51 -3.52
CA CYS A 18 -1.15 5.19 -3.89
C CYS A 18 -0.60 4.70 -5.24
N PHE A 19 -0.59 5.54 -6.26
CA PHE A 19 -0.04 5.17 -7.57
C PHE A 19 1.48 5.00 -7.54
N LYS A 20 2.17 5.80 -6.75
CA LYS A 20 3.61 5.64 -6.49
C LYS A 20 3.90 4.29 -5.81
N MET A 21 3.10 3.91 -4.80
CA MET A 21 3.19 2.60 -4.15
C MET A 21 2.95 1.46 -5.14
N ASN A 22 1.91 1.52 -5.94
CA ASN A 22 1.65 0.51 -6.95
C ASN A 22 2.83 0.33 -7.90
N ARG A 23 3.38 1.44 -8.42
CA ARG A 23 4.54 1.40 -9.31
C ARG A 23 5.78 0.77 -8.64
N HIS A 24 6.05 1.16 -7.42
CA HIS A 24 7.17 0.61 -6.64
C HIS A 24 7.00 -0.90 -6.38
N LEU A 25 5.80 -1.32 -5.98
CA LEU A 25 5.51 -2.72 -5.70
C LEU A 25 5.48 -3.59 -6.95
N ASP A 26 4.98 -3.09 -8.09
CA ASP A 26 5.03 -3.81 -9.36
C ASP A 26 6.48 -4.08 -9.79
N ARG A 27 7.39 -3.13 -9.61
CA ARG A 27 8.82 -3.35 -9.87
C ARG A 27 9.41 -4.37 -8.91
N LEU A 28 9.13 -4.25 -7.63
CA LEU A 28 9.57 -5.19 -6.60
C LEU A 28 9.13 -6.62 -6.91
N VAL A 29 7.85 -6.82 -7.26
CA VAL A 29 7.28 -8.11 -7.66
C VAL A 29 7.96 -8.67 -8.91
N SER A 30 8.20 -7.81 -9.89
CA SER A 30 8.89 -8.21 -11.13
C SER A 30 10.30 -8.75 -10.87
N VAL A 31 11.08 -8.05 -10.04
CA VAL A 31 12.43 -8.50 -9.66
C VAL A 31 12.37 -9.80 -8.86
N LEU A 32 11.45 -9.88 -7.89
CA LEU A 32 11.29 -11.06 -7.03
C LEU A 32 10.98 -12.32 -7.84
N GLY A 33 10.08 -12.24 -8.82
CA GLY A 33 9.70 -13.36 -9.66
C GLY A 33 10.74 -13.69 -10.75
N VAL A 34 11.25 -12.67 -11.43
CA VAL A 34 12.12 -12.87 -12.60
C VAL A 34 13.58 -13.16 -12.23
N GLU A 35 14.14 -12.38 -11.31
CA GLU A 35 15.57 -12.50 -10.97
C GLU A 35 15.82 -13.54 -9.89
N PHE A 36 14.89 -13.68 -8.92
CA PHE A 36 15.05 -14.60 -7.80
C PHE A 36 14.19 -15.86 -7.87
N ALA A 37 13.27 -15.95 -8.84
CA ALA A 37 12.36 -17.08 -9.04
C ALA A 37 11.43 -17.40 -7.84
N TYR A 38 11.13 -16.40 -7.00
CA TYR A 38 10.17 -16.51 -5.88
C TYR A 38 8.75 -16.21 -6.38
N ASN A 39 8.24 -17.10 -7.25
CA ASN A 39 7.02 -16.85 -7.99
C ASN A 39 5.76 -16.88 -7.11
N ASN A 40 5.71 -17.73 -6.09
CA ASN A 40 4.56 -17.79 -5.18
C ASN A 40 4.47 -16.52 -4.33
N THR A 41 5.60 -16.05 -3.83
CA THR A 41 5.68 -14.79 -3.05
C THR A 41 5.37 -13.58 -3.93
N ALA A 42 5.91 -13.56 -5.16
CA ALA A 42 5.64 -12.50 -6.13
C ALA A 42 4.15 -12.40 -6.46
N ASP A 43 3.48 -13.53 -6.70
CA ASP A 43 2.05 -13.56 -7.00
C ASP A 43 1.22 -13.10 -5.78
N LEU A 44 1.55 -13.57 -4.59
CA LEU A 44 0.91 -13.16 -3.35
C LEU A 44 1.00 -11.63 -3.14
N VAL A 45 2.19 -11.05 -3.28
CA VAL A 45 2.41 -9.62 -3.10
C VAL A 45 1.71 -8.81 -4.19
N HIS A 46 1.76 -9.28 -5.44
CA HIS A 46 1.12 -8.62 -6.56
C HIS A 46 -0.40 -8.55 -6.38
N GLN A 47 -1.04 -9.70 -6.19
CA GLN A 47 -2.51 -9.79 -6.08
C GLN A 47 -3.03 -9.27 -4.74
N GLY A 48 -2.34 -9.56 -3.66
CA GLY A 48 -2.82 -9.28 -2.30
C GLY A 48 -2.44 -7.91 -1.76
N ILE A 49 -1.40 -7.27 -2.29
CA ILE A 49 -0.89 -6.00 -1.76
C ILE A 49 -0.82 -4.92 -2.85
N ALA A 50 -0.07 -5.16 -3.94
CA ALA A 50 0.16 -4.13 -4.95
C ALA A 50 -1.15 -3.61 -5.59
N HIS A 51 -2.09 -4.51 -5.87
CA HIS A 51 -3.40 -4.17 -6.44
C HIS A 51 -4.35 -3.45 -5.48
N CYS A 52 -4.07 -3.49 -4.17
CA CYS A 52 -4.88 -2.75 -3.19
C CYS A 52 -4.70 -1.24 -3.30
N TYR A 53 -3.55 -0.75 -3.75
CA TYR A 53 -3.26 0.67 -3.81
C TYR A 53 -4.04 1.44 -4.87
N PRO A 54 -4.18 0.97 -6.12
CA PRO A 54 -5.08 1.61 -7.09
C PRO A 54 -6.54 1.61 -6.62
N VAL A 55 -7.00 0.53 -6.00
CA VAL A 55 -8.36 0.45 -5.42
C VAL A 55 -8.52 1.45 -4.28
N LEU A 56 -7.51 1.60 -3.42
CA LEU A 56 -7.51 2.61 -2.37
C LEU A 56 -7.56 4.04 -2.95
N ALA A 57 -6.82 4.30 -4.02
CA ALA A 57 -6.85 5.59 -4.72
C ALA A 57 -8.26 5.93 -5.22
N ASP A 58 -8.94 4.97 -5.84
CA ASP A 58 -10.32 5.14 -6.31
C ASP A 58 -11.27 5.44 -5.13
N ASN A 59 -11.18 4.67 -4.05
CA ASN A 59 -12.00 4.89 -2.85
C ASN A 59 -11.73 6.26 -2.19
N LEU A 60 -10.47 6.70 -2.13
CA LEU A 60 -10.11 8.02 -1.62
C LEU A 60 -10.73 9.13 -2.48
N GLY A 61 -10.63 9.00 -3.80
CA GLY A 61 -11.23 9.94 -4.75
C GLY A 61 -12.76 10.00 -4.60
N GLU A 62 -13.42 8.87 -4.72
CA GLU A 62 -14.88 8.78 -4.70
C GLU A 62 -15.48 9.21 -3.36
N ARG A 63 -14.93 8.72 -2.24
CA ARG A 63 -15.52 8.90 -0.90
C ARG A 63 -15.15 10.22 -0.26
N CYS A 64 -13.94 10.75 -0.52
CA CYS A 64 -13.44 11.95 0.16
C CYS A 64 -13.57 13.23 -0.68
N LEU A 65 -13.62 13.15 -2.01
CA LEU A 65 -13.64 14.29 -2.92
C LEU A 65 -14.88 14.32 -3.83
N GLU A 66 -15.07 13.34 -4.70
CA GLU A 66 -16.13 13.35 -5.72
C GLU A 66 -17.53 13.36 -5.13
N ARG A 67 -17.73 12.68 -3.99
CA ARG A 67 -18.99 12.77 -3.21
C ARG A 67 -19.38 14.21 -2.88
N TYR A 68 -18.41 15.10 -2.77
CA TYR A 68 -18.59 16.52 -2.45
C TYR A 68 -18.43 17.43 -3.68
N ASN A 69 -18.53 16.83 -4.89
CA ASN A 69 -18.40 17.53 -6.18
C ASN A 69 -17.02 18.20 -6.37
N ILE A 70 -15.96 17.55 -5.88
CA ILE A 70 -14.57 17.98 -6.03
C ILE A 70 -13.89 17.00 -6.98
N PRO A 71 -13.42 17.46 -8.16
CA PRO A 71 -12.73 16.57 -9.10
C PRO A 71 -11.36 16.15 -8.56
N VAL A 72 -11.00 14.89 -8.81
CA VAL A 72 -9.68 14.36 -8.43
C VAL A 72 -8.61 14.86 -9.39
N TYR A 73 -7.49 15.35 -8.84
CA TYR A 73 -6.30 15.66 -9.60
C TYR A 73 -5.30 14.51 -9.52
N TYR A 74 -4.80 14.05 -10.65
CA TYR A 74 -3.82 12.98 -10.76
C TYR A 74 -2.45 13.55 -11.15
N ALA A 75 -1.51 13.53 -10.20
CA ALA A 75 -0.13 13.93 -10.45
C ALA A 75 0.64 12.85 -11.25
N ALA A 76 1.77 13.24 -11.83
CA ALA A 76 2.66 12.30 -12.49
C ALA A 76 3.18 11.25 -11.50
N THR A 77 3.20 9.97 -11.94
CA THR A 77 3.74 8.87 -11.14
C THR A 77 5.24 8.72 -11.41
N PRO A 78 6.10 8.65 -10.36
CA PRO A 78 7.53 8.43 -10.50
C PRO A 78 7.86 7.08 -11.15
N GLU A 79 9.06 6.98 -11.73
CA GLU A 79 9.58 5.73 -12.25
C GLU A 79 9.76 4.69 -11.13
N GLY A 80 9.49 3.42 -11.44
CA GLY A 80 9.79 2.26 -10.60
C GLY A 80 10.96 1.49 -11.20
N GLY A 81 12.18 1.83 -10.81
CA GLY A 81 13.40 1.25 -11.40
C GLY A 81 14.41 0.77 -10.35
N GLN A 82 13.99 0.58 -9.10
CA GLN A 82 14.87 0.12 -8.04
C GLN A 82 15.41 -1.29 -8.30
N ASP A 83 16.66 -1.52 -7.90
CA ASP A 83 17.34 -2.81 -7.99
C ASP A 83 17.53 -3.40 -6.59
N TYR A 84 17.64 -4.72 -6.53
CA TYR A 84 17.81 -5.48 -5.29
C TYR A 84 18.90 -6.53 -5.42
N THR A 85 19.60 -6.81 -4.33
CA THR A 85 20.70 -7.78 -4.29
C THR A 85 20.29 -9.11 -3.65
N SER A 86 19.16 -9.17 -2.96
CA SER A 86 18.67 -10.36 -2.26
C SER A 86 17.16 -10.33 -2.05
N VAL A 87 16.57 -11.50 -1.83
CA VAL A 87 15.15 -11.63 -1.45
C VAL A 87 14.91 -10.97 -0.10
N THR A 88 15.82 -11.10 0.86
CA THR A 88 15.71 -10.43 2.16
C THR A 88 15.59 -8.93 2.01
N GLU A 89 16.40 -8.31 1.14
CA GLU A 89 16.32 -6.88 0.86
C GLU A 89 14.96 -6.48 0.29
N ILE A 90 14.41 -7.28 -0.65
CA ILE A 90 13.09 -7.05 -1.24
C ILE A 90 11.99 -7.07 -0.18
N ILE A 91 11.98 -8.06 0.69
CA ILE A 91 10.95 -8.20 1.73
C ILE A 91 11.07 -7.09 2.78
N LYS A 92 12.29 -6.68 3.12
CA LYS A 92 12.52 -5.54 4.03
C LYS A 92 12.06 -4.22 3.41
N ASP A 93 12.27 -4.03 2.12
CA ASP A 93 11.76 -2.85 1.41
C ASP A 93 10.22 -2.86 1.34
N LEU A 94 9.62 -4.02 1.07
CA LEU A 94 8.16 -4.20 1.11
C LEU A 94 7.58 -3.75 2.45
N GLU A 95 8.14 -4.20 3.57
CA GLU A 95 7.72 -3.78 4.91
C GLU A 95 7.87 -2.26 5.09
N LYS A 96 9.05 -1.73 4.78
CA LYS A 96 9.37 -0.32 4.95
C LYS A 96 8.41 0.60 4.22
N VAL A 97 8.19 0.38 2.92
CA VAL A 97 7.37 1.29 2.11
C VAL A 97 5.89 1.25 2.51
N ASN A 98 5.39 0.10 2.96
CA ASN A 98 4.02 -0.02 3.45
C ASN A 98 3.83 0.70 4.80
N ILE A 99 4.80 0.63 5.71
CA ILE A 99 4.78 1.38 6.98
C ILE A 99 4.88 2.88 6.72
N GLU A 100 5.72 3.30 5.78
CA GLU A 100 5.83 4.72 5.38
C GLU A 100 4.51 5.23 4.80
N PHE A 101 3.83 4.44 3.96
CA PHE A 101 2.52 4.80 3.43
C PHE A 101 1.46 4.90 4.54
N GLN A 102 1.42 3.96 5.48
CA GLN A 102 0.53 4.03 6.65
C GLN A 102 0.74 5.34 7.42
N THR A 103 1.98 5.74 7.63
CA THR A 103 2.32 6.99 8.30
C THR A 103 1.77 8.21 7.55
N LYS A 104 1.89 8.22 6.23
CA LYS A 104 1.30 9.29 5.39
C LYS A 104 -0.22 9.33 5.49
N MET A 105 -0.87 8.18 5.45
CA MET A 105 -2.31 8.09 5.59
C MET A 105 -2.79 8.57 6.97
N MET A 106 -2.08 8.23 8.04
CA MET A 106 -2.35 8.77 9.38
C MET A 106 -2.19 10.29 9.42
N GLY A 107 -1.20 10.84 8.70
CA GLY A 107 -1.03 12.28 8.53
C GLY A 107 -2.22 12.94 7.82
N CYS A 108 -2.75 12.31 6.78
CA CYS A 108 -3.95 12.77 6.08
C CYS A 108 -5.18 12.76 7.00
N CYS A 109 -5.37 11.70 7.78
CA CYS A 109 -6.42 11.64 8.81
C CYS A 109 -6.31 12.80 9.79
N LYS A 110 -5.10 13.11 10.27
CA LYS A 110 -4.84 14.21 11.19
C LYS A 110 -5.21 15.55 10.56
N VAL A 111 -4.84 15.81 9.30
CA VAL A 111 -5.21 17.05 8.60
C VAL A 111 -6.73 17.23 8.52
N ALA A 112 -7.47 16.19 8.13
CA ALA A 112 -8.93 16.25 8.06
C ALA A 112 -9.56 16.52 9.43
N PHE A 113 -9.07 15.89 10.50
CA PHE A 113 -9.53 16.10 11.86
C PHE A 113 -9.27 17.53 12.35
N GLU A 114 -8.04 18.03 12.19
CA GLU A 114 -7.63 19.37 12.62
C GLU A 114 -8.36 20.50 11.88
N ASN A 115 -8.80 20.25 10.64
CA ASN A 115 -9.60 21.19 9.84
C ASN A 115 -11.12 21.02 10.05
N ASN A 116 -11.53 20.19 10.99
CA ASN A 116 -12.94 19.91 11.31
C ASN A 116 -13.73 19.29 10.13
N ASP A 117 -13.06 18.66 9.18
CA ASP A 117 -13.66 17.88 8.09
C ASP A 117 -13.99 16.46 8.58
N ILE A 118 -14.81 16.36 9.63
CA ILE A 118 -15.09 15.10 10.35
C ILE A 118 -15.72 14.05 9.43
N HIS A 119 -16.53 14.46 8.46
CA HIS A 119 -17.15 13.59 7.48
C HIS A 119 -16.09 12.92 6.55
N VAL A 120 -15.03 13.64 6.15
CA VAL A 120 -13.90 13.07 5.41
C VAL A 120 -13.01 12.24 6.33
N TYR A 121 -12.74 12.71 7.54
CA TYR A 121 -11.97 11.98 8.55
C TYR A 121 -12.56 10.59 8.83
N THR A 122 -13.88 10.47 8.93
CA THR A 122 -14.55 9.18 9.16
C THR A 122 -14.31 8.21 8.00
N GLU A 123 -14.37 8.68 6.75
CA GLU A 123 -14.07 7.86 5.57
C GLU A 123 -12.59 7.43 5.53
N LEU A 124 -11.69 8.35 5.87
CA LEU A 124 -10.25 8.05 5.95
C LEU A 124 -9.94 6.99 7.02
N LEU A 125 -10.60 7.02 8.18
CA LEU A 125 -10.42 6.01 9.22
C LEU A 125 -10.87 4.63 8.77
N ASP A 126 -11.98 4.54 8.04
CA ASP A 126 -12.48 3.29 7.50
C ASP A 126 -11.48 2.70 6.46
N LEU A 127 -10.96 3.54 5.58
CA LEU A 127 -9.94 3.14 4.60
C LEU A 127 -8.58 2.81 5.24
N LEU A 128 -8.23 3.46 6.34
CA LEU A 128 -7.00 3.16 7.10
C LEU A 128 -7.00 1.73 7.64
N GLU A 129 -8.15 1.16 7.95
CA GLU A 129 -8.25 -0.23 8.41
C GLU A 129 -7.72 -1.22 7.37
N ASP A 130 -7.95 -0.99 6.08
CA ASP A 130 -7.39 -1.83 5.02
C ASP A 130 -5.86 -1.70 4.94
N VAL A 131 -5.32 -0.50 5.13
CA VAL A 131 -3.87 -0.27 5.19
C VAL A 131 -3.25 -0.96 6.42
N ASN A 132 -3.93 -0.92 7.57
CA ASN A 132 -3.49 -1.63 8.78
C ASN A 132 -3.35 -3.14 8.55
N LYS A 133 -4.29 -3.74 7.82
CA LYS A 133 -4.24 -5.17 7.45
C LYS A 133 -3.06 -5.47 6.52
N ILE A 134 -2.77 -4.59 5.57
CA ILE A 134 -1.57 -4.72 4.70
C ILE A 134 -0.30 -4.68 5.55
N VAL A 135 -0.19 -3.70 6.45
CA VAL A 135 0.99 -3.54 7.32
C VAL A 135 1.18 -4.77 8.23
N GLU A 136 0.11 -5.31 8.80
CA GLU A 136 0.18 -6.56 9.57
C GLU A 136 0.79 -7.69 8.74
N GLN A 137 0.36 -7.86 7.50
CA GLN A 137 0.86 -8.92 6.62
C GLN A 137 2.33 -8.73 6.23
N VAL A 138 2.74 -7.51 5.88
CA VAL A 138 4.14 -7.27 5.50
C VAL A 138 5.10 -7.42 6.68
N ILE A 139 4.66 -7.12 7.91
CA ILE A 139 5.43 -7.41 9.12
C ILE A 139 5.63 -8.91 9.28
N LEU A 140 4.58 -9.72 9.11
CA LEU A 140 4.68 -11.18 9.17
C LEU A 140 5.60 -11.74 8.07
N LEU A 141 5.52 -11.21 6.84
CA LEU A 141 6.43 -11.57 5.74
C LEU A 141 7.89 -11.29 6.12
N SER A 142 8.13 -10.12 6.70
CA SER A 142 9.45 -9.68 7.12
C SER A 142 10.01 -10.52 8.27
N ASP A 143 9.19 -10.86 9.27
CA ASP A 143 9.59 -11.74 10.37
C ASP A 143 9.96 -13.13 9.86
N LYS A 144 9.21 -13.66 8.89
CA LYS A 144 9.50 -14.97 8.29
C LYS A 144 10.78 -14.96 7.47
N ILE A 145 11.06 -13.89 6.70
CA ILE A 145 12.32 -13.83 5.95
C ILE A 145 13.55 -13.77 6.86
N ASP A 146 13.42 -13.22 8.05
CA ASP A 146 14.50 -13.22 9.05
C ASP A 146 14.87 -14.64 9.51
N VAL A 147 13.91 -15.56 9.50
CA VAL A 147 14.11 -16.99 9.85
C VAL A 147 14.60 -17.78 8.65
N TYR A 148 13.92 -17.68 7.52
CA TYR A 148 14.24 -18.46 6.30
C TYR A 148 15.40 -17.88 5.51
N LYS A 149 15.64 -16.57 5.62
CA LYS A 149 16.60 -15.82 4.80
C LYS A 149 16.29 -16.03 3.31
N ASP A 150 17.31 -16.13 2.46
CA ASP A 150 17.14 -16.34 1.02
C ASP A 150 16.94 -17.82 0.66
N ASN A 151 16.30 -18.59 1.54
CA ASN A 151 16.03 -20.00 1.30
C ASN A 151 14.74 -20.18 0.49
N VAL A 152 14.78 -21.01 -0.54
CA VAL A 152 13.62 -21.33 -1.41
C VAL A 152 12.42 -21.89 -0.63
N SER A 153 12.63 -22.43 0.56
CA SER A 153 11.54 -22.89 1.45
C SER A 153 10.61 -21.76 1.85
N TYR A 154 11.07 -20.52 1.88
CA TYR A 154 10.23 -19.36 2.11
C TYR A 154 9.14 -19.26 1.04
N ASP A 155 9.51 -19.33 -0.23
CA ASP A 155 8.56 -19.26 -1.34
C ASP A 155 7.65 -20.49 -1.41
N ALA A 156 8.20 -21.67 -1.15
CA ALA A 156 7.43 -22.93 -1.18
C ALA A 156 6.32 -22.98 -0.13
N HIS A 157 6.53 -22.34 1.03
CA HIS A 157 5.61 -22.39 2.16
C HIS A 157 4.88 -21.06 2.41
N ILE A 158 4.97 -20.10 1.49
CA ILE A 158 4.40 -18.76 1.69
C ILE A 158 2.89 -18.81 1.97
N SER A 159 2.14 -19.63 1.26
CA SER A 159 0.69 -19.76 1.40
C SER A 159 0.24 -20.38 2.74
N GLU A 160 1.13 -21.05 3.47
CA GLU A 160 0.85 -21.61 4.79
C GLU A 160 0.87 -20.54 5.89
N HIS A 161 1.47 -19.38 5.61
CA HIS A 161 1.75 -18.35 6.60
C HIS A 161 1.00 -17.04 6.33
N PHE A 162 0.40 -16.88 5.16
CA PHE A 162 -0.19 -15.61 4.74
C PHE A 162 -1.64 -15.73 4.31
N TRP A 163 -2.38 -14.73 4.71
CA TRP A 163 -3.73 -14.46 4.27
C TRP A 163 -3.68 -13.36 3.20
N ILE A 164 -4.16 -13.64 2.01
CA ILE A 164 -4.34 -12.60 1.01
C ILE A 164 -5.55 -11.76 1.43
N LEU A 165 -5.40 -10.43 1.43
CA LEU A 165 -6.51 -9.53 1.65
C LEU A 165 -7.61 -9.81 0.62
N GLY A 166 -8.81 -10.17 1.08
CA GLY A 166 -9.96 -10.47 0.23
C GLY A 166 -10.27 -11.95 0.04
N GLU A 167 -9.43 -12.88 0.48
CA GLU A 167 -9.73 -14.32 0.46
C GLU A 167 -10.44 -14.84 1.71
N ASN A 168 -10.69 -13.98 2.68
CA ASN A 168 -11.59 -14.30 3.79
C ASN A 168 -13.04 -14.27 3.31
N LYS A 169 -13.44 -15.33 2.64
CA LYS A 169 -14.85 -15.65 2.39
C LYS A 169 -15.26 -16.83 3.23
#